data_f1fa1957979bf33226a483de8be3a6c7
#
_entry.id   f1fa1957979bf33226a483de8be3a6c7
#
_cell.length_a   1.000
_cell.length_b   1.000
_cell.length_c   1.000
_cell.angle_alpha   90.00
_cell.angle_beta   90.00
_cell.angle_gamma   90.00
#
_symmetry.space_group_name_H-M   'P 1'
#
loop_
_entity.id
_entity.type
_entity.pdbx_description
1 polymer ?
#
loop_
_entity_poly.entity_id
_entity_poly.type
_entity_poly.pdbx_seq_one_letter_code
_entity_poly.pdbx_strand_id
1 'polypeptide(L)'
;QPTPTVDDDDFRPTIGEPPYRIVIDAGHGGSDPGARGVVQESEMTAATAEALSAWLERDTNYIPLTTRESYDSTAKPAERAAAANARDPDLLLSVHGNSAPEGSSAAGFECYPAVPGRAYHQESYYFAKQLAGAMQAAGASLRGRGGIRYIYYQGEVKQLVESSHKEVRVERSFTILEDVNCPAVLAE
;
A
#
# COMPACT_ATOMS: atom_id res chain seq x y z
N GLN A 1 -13.81 -25.80 14.06
CA GLN A 1 -14.66 -24.62 13.88
C GLN A 1 -14.33 -24.00 12.52
N PRO A 2 -15.29 -23.41 11.79
CA PRO A 2 -14.98 -22.72 10.55
C PRO A 2 -14.06 -21.54 10.84
N THR A 3 -13.11 -21.28 9.92
CA THR A 3 -12.24 -20.11 10.00
C THR A 3 -13.11 -18.85 9.87
N PRO A 4 -12.95 -17.84 10.74
CA PRO A 4 -13.68 -16.58 10.60
C PRO A 4 -13.37 -15.92 9.24
N THR A 5 -14.41 -15.40 8.60
CA THR A 5 -14.30 -14.61 7.37
C THR A 5 -14.84 -13.20 7.59
N VAL A 6 -14.41 -12.26 6.77
CA VAL A 6 -14.92 -10.87 6.78
C VAL A 6 -15.79 -10.63 5.55
N ASP A 7 -16.81 -9.80 5.70
CA ASP A 7 -17.64 -9.34 4.59
C ASP A 7 -17.31 -7.89 4.27
N ASP A 8 -16.71 -7.67 3.10
CA ASP A 8 -16.21 -6.38 2.67
C ASP A 8 -16.96 -5.81 1.46
N ASP A 9 -17.88 -6.58 0.89
CA ASP A 9 -18.44 -6.26 -0.43
C ASP A 9 -19.33 -5.03 -0.37
N ASP A 10 -20.11 -4.89 0.71
CA ASP A 10 -21.04 -3.77 0.92
C ASP A 10 -20.50 -2.69 1.87
N PHE A 11 -19.27 -2.86 2.38
CA PHE A 11 -18.68 -1.88 3.29
C PHE A 11 -18.50 -0.53 2.61
N ARG A 12 -18.85 0.54 3.35
CA ARG A 12 -18.59 1.93 2.99
C ARG A 12 -18.02 2.65 4.21
N PRO A 13 -16.82 3.24 4.12
CA PRO A 13 -16.24 3.95 5.23
C PRO A 13 -17.05 5.20 5.57
N THR A 14 -17.10 5.56 6.83
CA THR A 14 -17.48 6.91 7.24
C THR A 14 -16.26 7.80 7.06
N ILE A 15 -16.38 8.78 6.19
CA ILE A 15 -15.29 9.73 5.91
C ILE A 15 -15.50 10.94 6.82
N GLY A 16 -14.45 11.36 7.53
CA GLY A 16 -14.44 12.57 8.36
C GLY A 16 -14.47 13.86 7.54
N GLU A 17 -14.26 14.98 8.21
CA GLU A 17 -14.21 16.30 7.56
C GLU A 17 -12.79 16.64 7.13
N PRO A 18 -12.60 17.31 5.97
CA PRO A 18 -11.28 17.76 5.54
C PRO A 18 -10.70 18.84 6.48
N PRO A 19 -9.39 19.08 6.44
CA PRO A 19 -8.42 18.48 5.52
C PRO A 19 -7.97 17.09 5.94
N TYR A 20 -7.86 16.17 4.96
CA TYR A 20 -7.41 14.79 5.18
C TYR A 20 -5.88 14.70 5.15
N ARG A 21 -5.31 14.02 6.12
CA ARG A 21 -3.87 13.79 6.29
C ARG A 21 -3.47 12.51 5.56
N ILE A 22 -2.91 12.66 4.38
CA ILE A 22 -2.54 11.54 3.51
C ILE A 22 -1.04 11.31 3.60
N VAL A 23 -0.64 10.19 4.20
CA VAL A 23 0.77 9.78 4.20
C VAL A 23 1.10 9.06 2.91
N ILE A 24 2.08 9.58 2.18
CA ILE A 24 2.65 8.96 1.00
C ILE A 24 4.01 8.39 1.39
N ASP A 25 4.11 7.08 1.39
CA ASP A 25 5.29 6.33 1.76
C ASP A 25 5.99 5.81 0.51
N ALA A 26 7.15 6.39 0.16
CA ALA A 26 7.98 5.84 -0.90
C ALA A 26 8.73 4.60 -0.38
N GLY A 27 8.60 3.47 -1.04
CA GLY A 27 9.37 2.28 -0.72
C GLY A 27 10.86 2.47 -0.94
N HIS A 28 11.68 1.73 -0.18
CA HIS A 28 13.14 1.73 -0.31
C HIS A 28 13.77 3.11 -0.05
N GLY A 29 14.97 3.38 -0.60
CA GLY A 29 15.66 4.67 -0.50
C GLY A 29 16.97 4.61 0.29
N GLY A 30 17.81 5.61 0.10
CA GLY A 30 19.15 5.65 0.69
C GLY A 30 20.01 4.47 0.25
N SER A 31 20.47 3.67 1.20
CA SER A 31 21.27 2.46 0.91
C SER A 31 20.46 1.26 0.40
N ASP A 32 19.13 1.33 0.45
CA ASP A 32 18.22 0.29 -0.07
C ASP A 32 17.68 0.70 -1.45
N PRO A 33 18.21 0.17 -2.55
CA PRO A 33 17.77 0.51 -3.89
C PRO A 33 16.43 -0.12 -4.28
N GLY A 34 15.94 -1.10 -3.52
CA GLY A 34 14.86 -1.97 -3.96
C GLY A 34 15.24 -2.82 -5.18
N ALA A 35 14.27 -3.20 -5.97
CA ALA A 35 14.49 -3.94 -7.20
C ALA A 35 15.24 -3.08 -8.24
N ARG A 36 16.06 -3.76 -9.04
CA ARG A 36 16.81 -3.14 -10.14
C ARG A 36 16.41 -3.81 -11.45
N GLY A 37 15.88 -3.02 -12.36
CA GLY A 37 15.48 -3.45 -13.70
C GLY A 37 15.75 -2.33 -14.70
N VAL A 38 14.74 -1.97 -15.50
CA VAL A 38 14.82 -0.81 -16.40
C VAL A 38 15.02 0.50 -15.63
N VAL A 39 14.41 0.55 -14.42
CA VAL A 39 14.60 1.63 -13.45
C VAL A 39 14.99 1.04 -12.10
N GLN A 40 15.58 1.84 -11.23
CA GLN A 40 15.80 1.49 -9.84
C GLN A 40 14.51 1.80 -9.06
N GLU A 41 14.03 0.85 -8.26
CA GLU A 41 12.75 0.98 -7.56
C GLU A 41 12.72 2.21 -6.64
N SER A 42 13.77 2.45 -5.86
CA SER A 42 13.83 3.61 -4.95
C SER A 42 13.74 4.96 -5.67
N GLU A 43 14.26 5.08 -6.88
CA GLU A 43 14.16 6.31 -7.70
C GLU A 43 12.72 6.48 -8.21
N MET A 44 12.11 5.41 -8.68
CA MET A 44 10.73 5.41 -9.16
C MET A 44 9.73 5.73 -8.03
N THR A 45 9.90 5.11 -6.86
CA THR A 45 9.00 5.35 -5.71
C THR A 45 9.12 6.77 -5.18
N ALA A 46 10.35 7.32 -5.09
CA ALA A 46 10.58 8.70 -4.70
C ALA A 46 9.91 9.67 -5.67
N ALA A 47 10.16 9.53 -6.97
CA ALA A 47 9.57 10.40 -7.99
C ALA A 47 8.04 10.33 -8.00
N THR A 48 7.47 9.13 -7.79
CA THR A 48 6.00 8.95 -7.72
C THR A 48 5.43 9.63 -6.48
N ALA A 49 6.08 9.46 -5.31
CA ALA A 49 5.64 10.07 -4.07
C ALA A 49 5.71 11.62 -4.13
N GLU A 50 6.78 12.17 -4.71
CA GLU A 50 6.92 13.62 -4.93
C GLU A 50 5.81 14.16 -5.85
N ALA A 51 5.56 13.49 -6.97
CA ALA A 51 4.53 13.90 -7.93
C ALA A 51 3.13 13.85 -7.32
N LEU A 52 2.82 12.80 -6.55
CA LEU A 52 1.54 12.66 -5.87
C LEU A 52 1.36 13.71 -4.76
N SER A 53 2.40 13.95 -3.95
CA SER A 53 2.39 15.02 -2.94
C SER A 53 2.11 16.38 -3.57
N ALA A 54 2.85 16.75 -4.61
CA ALA A 54 2.68 18.01 -5.33
C ALA A 54 1.30 18.12 -6.00
N TRP A 55 0.68 17.01 -6.36
CA TRP A 55 -0.67 17.00 -6.92
C TRP A 55 -1.73 17.23 -5.82
N LEU A 56 -1.59 16.56 -4.67
CA LEU A 56 -2.51 16.72 -3.53
C LEU A 56 -2.44 18.12 -2.92
N GLU A 57 -1.26 18.76 -2.89
CA GLU A 57 -1.08 20.15 -2.39
C GLU A 57 -1.90 21.20 -3.15
N ARG A 58 -2.41 20.88 -4.34
CA ARG A 58 -3.27 21.78 -5.13
C ARG A 58 -4.71 21.85 -4.61
N ASP A 59 -5.09 20.95 -3.72
CA ASP A 59 -6.43 20.88 -3.15
C ASP A 59 -6.32 21.01 -1.62
N THR A 60 -6.89 22.08 -1.06
CA THR A 60 -6.86 22.37 0.38
C THR A 60 -7.58 21.33 1.25
N ASN A 61 -8.32 20.41 0.64
CA ASN A 61 -8.92 19.28 1.34
C ASN A 61 -7.88 18.21 1.75
N TYR A 62 -6.64 18.30 1.27
CA TYR A 62 -5.59 17.32 1.57
C TYR A 62 -4.35 17.96 2.19
N ILE A 63 -3.75 17.24 3.13
CA ILE A 63 -2.43 17.52 3.69
C ILE A 63 -1.54 16.33 3.38
N PRO A 64 -0.76 16.37 2.29
CA PRO A 64 0.19 15.30 2.00
C PRO A 64 1.32 15.31 3.02
N LEU A 65 1.67 14.13 3.51
CA LEU A 65 2.72 13.89 4.50
C LEU A 65 3.63 12.77 3.98
N THR A 66 4.88 12.78 4.41
CA THR A 66 5.85 11.75 4.04
C THR A 66 6.37 11.01 5.27
N THR A 67 6.85 9.80 5.10
CA THR A 67 7.41 8.97 6.19
C THR A 67 8.85 9.34 6.54
N ARG A 68 9.49 10.20 5.77
CA ARG A 68 10.87 10.69 5.97
C ARG A 68 11.08 12.03 5.31
N GLU A 69 12.08 12.77 5.79
CA GLU A 69 12.39 14.13 5.29
C GLU A 69 13.10 14.10 3.92
N SER A 70 13.85 13.03 3.64
CA SER A 70 14.56 12.86 2.36
C SER A 70 14.49 11.41 1.91
N TYR A 71 14.23 11.20 0.63
CA TYR A 71 14.24 9.87 0.01
C TYR A 71 15.66 9.30 -0.16
N ASP A 72 16.70 10.11 0.04
CA ASP A 72 18.09 9.67 0.13
C ASP A 72 18.43 9.00 1.47
N SER A 73 17.54 9.09 2.46
CA SER A 73 17.71 8.42 3.73
C SER A 73 17.15 6.99 3.72
N THR A 74 17.86 6.07 4.39
CA THR A 74 17.38 4.72 4.61
C THR A 74 16.42 4.70 5.80
N ALA A 75 15.24 4.12 5.62
CA ALA A 75 14.27 3.91 6.69
C ALA A 75 13.63 2.54 6.57
N LYS A 76 13.68 1.74 7.63
CA LYS A 76 13.05 0.42 7.69
C LYS A 76 11.52 0.54 7.68
N PRO A 77 10.78 -0.47 7.22
CA PRO A 77 9.31 -0.41 7.21
C PRO A 77 8.68 -0.05 8.57
N ALA A 78 9.20 -0.57 9.68
CA ALA A 78 8.71 -0.23 11.03
C ALA A 78 8.99 1.25 11.41
N GLU A 79 10.14 1.81 11.02
CA GLU A 79 10.47 3.22 11.23
C GLU A 79 9.55 4.13 10.42
N ARG A 80 9.24 3.73 9.18
CA ARG A 80 8.30 4.44 8.31
C ARG A 80 6.87 4.41 8.86
N ALA A 81 6.42 3.25 9.38
CA ALA A 81 5.13 3.15 10.05
C ALA A 81 5.06 4.03 11.32
N ALA A 82 6.11 4.04 12.14
CA ALA A 82 6.19 4.90 13.32
C ALA A 82 6.16 6.39 12.95
N ALA A 83 6.88 6.78 11.90
CA ALA A 83 6.87 8.16 11.39
C ALA A 83 5.49 8.56 10.86
N ALA A 84 4.79 7.66 10.17
CA ALA A 84 3.41 7.86 9.75
C ALA A 84 2.48 8.06 10.96
N ASN A 85 2.53 7.17 11.94
CA ASN A 85 1.69 7.21 13.13
C ASN A 85 1.87 8.51 13.94
N ALA A 86 3.10 9.04 14.00
CA ALA A 86 3.39 10.32 14.66
C ALA A 86 2.73 11.53 13.97
N ARG A 87 2.20 11.36 12.77
CA ARG A 87 1.52 12.41 11.99
C ARG A 87 0.00 12.32 12.09
N ASP A 88 -0.57 11.35 12.83
CA ASP A 88 -2.00 11.12 12.97
C ASP A 88 -2.70 11.07 11.60
N PRO A 89 -2.39 10.10 10.74
CA PRO A 89 -2.85 10.06 9.36
C PRO A 89 -4.27 9.51 9.24
N ASP A 90 -5.01 10.02 8.24
CA ASP A 90 -6.32 9.46 7.85
C ASP A 90 -6.17 8.29 6.86
N LEU A 91 -5.06 8.28 6.10
CA LEU A 91 -4.77 7.26 5.10
C LEU A 91 -3.26 7.17 4.84
N LEU A 92 -2.76 5.95 4.60
CA LEU A 92 -1.41 5.71 4.10
C LEU A 92 -1.44 4.99 2.74
N LEU A 93 -0.70 5.53 1.78
CA LEU A 93 -0.35 4.86 0.52
C LEU A 93 1.16 4.62 0.46
N SER A 94 1.55 3.35 0.51
CA SER A 94 2.95 2.95 0.29
C SER A 94 3.15 2.60 -1.18
N VAL A 95 4.11 3.25 -1.82
CA VAL A 95 4.42 3.10 -3.25
C VAL A 95 5.65 2.24 -3.41
N HIS A 96 5.51 1.18 -4.18
CA HIS A 96 6.55 0.21 -4.53
C HIS A 96 6.58 -0.09 -6.02
N GLY A 97 7.58 -0.80 -6.47
CA GLY A 97 7.67 -1.36 -7.82
C GLY A 97 7.73 -2.88 -7.75
N ASN A 98 6.92 -3.54 -8.55
CA ASN A 98 6.95 -4.99 -8.62
C ASN A 98 8.21 -5.47 -9.31
N SER A 99 8.75 -6.60 -8.88
CA SER A 99 9.87 -7.25 -9.53
C SER A 99 9.50 -8.66 -9.99
N ALA A 100 10.09 -9.07 -11.10
CA ALA A 100 9.95 -10.42 -11.63
C ALA A 100 11.31 -10.92 -12.11
N PRO A 101 11.52 -12.26 -12.18
CA PRO A 101 12.73 -12.83 -12.75
C PRO A 101 12.97 -12.34 -14.18
N GLU A 102 14.25 -12.26 -14.58
CA GLU A 102 14.63 -11.91 -15.94
C GLU A 102 13.93 -12.82 -16.96
N GLY A 103 13.42 -12.21 -18.05
CA GLY A 103 12.64 -12.92 -19.07
C GLY A 103 11.17 -13.16 -18.70
N SER A 104 10.71 -12.74 -17.53
CA SER A 104 9.31 -12.81 -17.17
C SER A 104 8.48 -11.80 -18.00
N SER A 105 7.30 -12.24 -18.45
CA SER A 105 6.28 -11.38 -19.07
C SER A 105 5.30 -10.79 -18.04
N ALA A 106 5.54 -10.99 -16.74
CA ALA A 106 4.66 -10.48 -15.69
C ALA A 106 4.68 -8.95 -15.68
N ALA A 107 3.52 -8.35 -15.83
CA ALA A 107 3.32 -6.90 -15.83
C ALA A 107 1.93 -6.56 -15.27
N GLY A 108 1.74 -5.31 -14.90
CA GLY A 108 0.45 -4.79 -14.44
C GLY A 108 0.46 -4.33 -13.00
N PHE A 109 -0.57 -3.59 -12.65
CA PHE A 109 -0.78 -3.02 -11.33
C PHE A 109 -1.36 -4.05 -10.36
N GLU A 110 -0.87 -4.05 -9.14
CA GLU A 110 -1.48 -4.74 -8.00
C GLU A 110 -1.33 -3.91 -6.73
N CYS A 111 -2.23 -4.13 -5.78
CA CYS A 111 -2.16 -3.48 -4.48
C CYS A 111 -2.58 -4.42 -3.35
N TYR A 112 -2.08 -4.11 -2.17
CA TYR A 112 -2.20 -4.92 -0.97
C TYR A 112 -2.78 -4.05 0.15
N PRO A 113 -4.05 -4.21 0.51
CA PRO A 113 -4.61 -3.60 1.72
C PRO A 113 -4.20 -4.37 2.98
N ALA A 114 -4.46 -3.78 4.15
CA ALA A 114 -4.42 -4.51 5.42
C ALA A 114 -5.24 -5.80 5.31
N VAL A 115 -4.71 -6.92 5.81
CA VAL A 115 -5.31 -8.26 5.61
C VAL A 115 -6.53 -8.50 6.50
N PRO A 116 -7.42 -9.46 6.16
CA PRO A 116 -8.58 -9.82 6.97
C PRO A 116 -8.25 -10.03 8.44
N GLY A 117 -9.09 -9.46 9.31
CA GLY A 117 -8.95 -9.56 10.77
C GLY A 117 -7.99 -8.52 11.39
N ARG A 118 -7.38 -7.64 10.61
CA ARG A 118 -6.60 -6.50 11.12
C ARG A 118 -7.47 -5.28 11.32
N ALA A 119 -7.03 -4.37 12.19
CA ALA A 119 -7.60 -3.04 12.28
C ALA A 119 -7.55 -2.36 10.90
N TYR A 120 -8.56 -1.57 10.58
CA TYR A 120 -8.70 -0.85 9.30
C TYR A 120 -8.71 -1.75 8.04
N HIS A 121 -8.93 -3.06 8.17
CA HIS A 121 -9.00 -3.95 7.01
C HIS A 121 -10.06 -3.50 6.00
N GLN A 122 -11.28 -3.23 6.46
CA GLN A 122 -12.40 -2.90 5.58
C GLN A 122 -12.19 -1.56 4.86
N GLU A 123 -11.70 -0.54 5.57
CA GLU A 123 -11.35 0.76 5.01
C GLU A 123 -10.20 0.64 4.00
N SER A 124 -9.17 -0.13 4.34
CA SER A 124 -8.02 -0.39 3.46
C SER A 124 -8.46 -1.13 2.19
N TYR A 125 -9.31 -2.12 2.32
CA TYR A 125 -9.84 -2.87 1.18
C TYR A 125 -10.74 -2.00 0.31
N TYR A 126 -11.57 -1.15 0.91
CA TYR A 126 -12.38 -0.18 0.17
C TYR A 126 -11.48 0.77 -0.65
N PHE A 127 -10.45 1.33 -0.03
CA PHE A 127 -9.48 2.18 -0.73
C PHE A 127 -8.76 1.43 -1.85
N ALA A 128 -8.32 0.19 -1.62
CA ALA A 128 -7.70 -0.64 -2.65
C ALA A 128 -8.62 -0.86 -3.85
N LYS A 129 -9.94 -1.07 -3.64
CA LYS A 129 -10.92 -1.16 -4.72
C LYS A 129 -11.00 0.13 -5.55
N GLN A 130 -11.04 1.30 -4.89
CA GLN A 130 -11.06 2.58 -5.58
C GLN A 130 -9.77 2.81 -6.38
N LEU A 131 -8.63 2.51 -5.78
CA LEU A 131 -7.32 2.67 -6.42
C LEU A 131 -7.17 1.75 -7.64
N ALA A 132 -7.47 0.45 -7.50
CA ALA A 132 -7.41 -0.50 -8.62
C ALA A 132 -8.37 -0.12 -9.76
N GLY A 133 -9.58 0.32 -9.43
CA GLY A 133 -10.55 0.80 -10.41
C GLY A 133 -10.06 2.05 -11.15
N ALA A 134 -9.47 3.01 -10.44
CA ALA A 134 -8.90 4.21 -11.04
C ALA A 134 -7.70 3.89 -11.95
N MET A 135 -6.82 2.99 -11.53
CA MET A 135 -5.68 2.53 -12.34
C MET A 135 -6.15 1.83 -13.62
N GLN A 136 -7.16 0.96 -13.51
CA GLN A 136 -7.75 0.30 -14.69
C GLN A 136 -8.39 1.31 -15.64
N ALA A 137 -9.14 2.28 -15.12
CA ALA A 137 -9.75 3.35 -15.93
C ALA A 137 -8.69 4.22 -16.62
N ALA A 138 -7.52 4.38 -16.03
CA ALA A 138 -6.36 5.04 -16.61
C ALA A 138 -5.59 4.18 -17.63
N GLY A 139 -6.03 2.94 -17.89
CA GLY A 139 -5.44 2.04 -18.87
C GLY A 139 -4.43 1.04 -18.33
N ALA A 140 -4.22 0.97 -17.01
CA ALA A 140 -3.36 -0.05 -16.43
C ALA A 140 -4.00 -1.44 -16.52
N SER A 141 -3.18 -2.45 -16.87
CA SER A 141 -3.57 -3.85 -16.71
C SER A 141 -3.51 -4.21 -15.23
N LEU A 142 -4.53 -4.90 -14.74
CA LEU A 142 -4.55 -5.39 -13.35
C LEU A 142 -4.01 -6.82 -13.26
N ARG A 143 -3.20 -7.10 -12.24
CA ARG A 143 -2.72 -8.45 -11.95
C ARG A 143 -3.76 -9.26 -11.18
N GLY A 144 -3.75 -10.58 -11.36
CA GLY A 144 -4.67 -11.49 -10.69
C GLY A 144 -6.14 -11.16 -10.96
N ARG A 145 -6.97 -11.31 -9.94
CA ARG A 145 -8.41 -11.02 -10.03
C ARG A 145 -8.71 -9.61 -9.53
N GLY A 146 -8.55 -8.62 -10.41
CA GLY A 146 -8.90 -7.23 -10.09
C GLY A 146 -7.82 -6.42 -9.38
N GLY A 147 -6.57 -6.86 -9.40
CA GLY A 147 -5.43 -6.08 -8.89
C GLY A 147 -5.32 -6.01 -7.37
N ILE A 148 -6.16 -6.72 -6.60
CA ILE A 148 -6.13 -6.67 -5.14
C ILE A 148 -5.78 -8.04 -4.58
N ARG A 149 -4.73 -8.10 -3.76
CA ARG A 149 -4.21 -9.31 -3.18
C ARG A 149 -3.83 -9.11 -1.71
N TYR A 150 -3.62 -10.19 -1.02
CA TYR A 150 -3.07 -10.23 0.34
C TYR A 150 -1.70 -10.88 0.35
N ILE A 151 -0.82 -10.39 1.21
CA ILE A 151 0.46 -11.01 1.50
C ILE A 151 0.45 -11.51 2.93
N TYR A 152 0.91 -12.73 3.11
CA TYR A 152 1.17 -13.33 4.43
C TYR A 152 2.60 -13.89 4.46
N TYR A 153 3.26 -13.78 5.60
CA TYR A 153 4.57 -14.33 5.83
C TYR A 153 4.52 -15.53 6.77
N GLN A 154 4.97 -16.68 6.28
CA GLN A 154 5.20 -17.87 7.09
C GLN A 154 6.72 -18.03 7.27
N GLY A 155 7.26 -17.49 8.36
CA GLY A 155 8.69 -17.26 8.50
C GLY A 155 9.17 -16.26 7.44
N GLU A 156 10.14 -16.67 6.62
CA GLU A 156 10.65 -15.85 5.50
C GLU A 156 9.90 -16.08 4.18
N VAL A 157 8.96 -17.01 4.15
CA VAL A 157 8.22 -17.35 2.92
C VAL A 157 7.03 -16.40 2.74
N LYS A 158 7.06 -15.64 1.64
CA LYS A 158 5.98 -14.75 1.21
C LYS A 158 4.90 -15.57 0.50
N GLN A 159 3.69 -15.53 1.02
CA GLN A 159 2.50 -16.15 0.43
C GLN A 159 1.61 -15.09 -0.18
N LEU A 160 1.37 -15.18 -1.48
CA LEU A 160 0.45 -14.32 -2.22
C LEU A 160 -0.93 -14.98 -2.28
N VAL A 161 -1.97 -14.26 -1.88
CA VAL A 161 -3.34 -14.75 -1.80
C VAL A 161 -4.28 -13.77 -2.50
N GLU A 162 -5.16 -14.26 -3.36
CA GLU A 162 -6.17 -13.42 -3.99
C GLU A 162 -7.17 -12.88 -2.97
N SER A 163 -7.64 -11.65 -3.15
CA SER A 163 -8.54 -10.98 -2.21
C SER A 163 -9.94 -11.62 -2.07
N SER A 164 -10.27 -12.58 -2.93
CA SER A 164 -11.46 -13.41 -2.78
C SER A 164 -11.38 -14.39 -1.60
N HIS A 165 -10.18 -14.62 -1.05
CA HIS A 165 -9.98 -15.45 0.14
C HIS A 165 -10.03 -14.54 1.37
N LYS A 166 -11.18 -14.54 2.04
CA LYS A 166 -11.52 -13.62 3.13
C LYS A 166 -11.28 -14.21 4.53
N GLU A 167 -10.55 -15.32 4.61
CA GLU A 167 -10.26 -15.96 5.89
C GLU A 167 -9.31 -15.13 6.74
N VAL A 168 -9.65 -14.98 8.01
CA VAL A 168 -8.78 -14.36 9.00
C VAL A 168 -7.61 -15.29 9.31
N ARG A 169 -6.38 -14.79 9.15
CA ARG A 169 -5.14 -15.52 9.39
C ARG A 169 -4.31 -14.86 10.48
N VAL A 170 -3.49 -15.66 11.16
CA VAL A 170 -2.59 -15.18 12.24
C VAL A 170 -1.25 -14.70 11.71
N GLU A 171 -0.85 -15.15 10.52
CA GLU A 171 0.40 -14.76 9.89
C GLU A 171 0.43 -13.25 9.62
N ARG A 172 1.61 -12.63 9.79
CA ARG A 172 1.79 -11.21 9.52
C ARG A 172 1.84 -10.91 8.01
N SER A 173 1.42 -9.71 7.68
CA SER A 173 1.56 -9.11 6.35
C SER A 173 2.78 -8.17 6.29
N PHE A 174 2.81 -7.27 5.33
CA PHE A 174 3.82 -6.21 5.26
C PHE A 174 3.84 -5.38 6.54
N THR A 175 5.02 -5.18 7.10
CA THR A 175 5.22 -4.42 8.34
C THR A 175 4.58 -3.04 8.28
N ILE A 176 4.69 -2.33 7.15
CA ILE A 176 4.09 -1.01 6.99
C ILE A 176 2.56 -1.03 7.14
N LEU A 177 1.89 -2.11 6.70
CA LEU A 177 0.44 -2.27 6.80
C LEU A 177 -0.01 -2.80 8.17
N GLU A 178 0.85 -3.57 8.85
CA GLU A 178 0.56 -4.14 10.17
C GLU A 178 0.74 -3.14 11.31
N ASP A 179 1.70 -2.21 11.16
CA ASP A 179 2.16 -1.35 12.25
C ASP A 179 1.62 0.09 12.14
N VAL A 180 0.92 0.45 11.05
CA VAL A 180 0.30 1.78 10.89
C VAL A 180 -1.09 1.83 11.53
N ASN A 181 -1.44 3.01 12.10
CA ASN A 181 -2.68 3.24 12.85
C ASN A 181 -3.75 3.97 12.00
N CYS A 182 -3.84 3.66 10.72
CA CYS A 182 -4.85 4.18 9.81
C CYS A 182 -5.14 3.17 8.69
N PRO A 183 -6.18 3.36 7.87
CA PRO A 183 -6.34 2.64 6.62
C PRO A 183 -5.09 2.74 5.75
N ALA A 184 -4.63 1.62 5.18
CA ALA A 184 -3.37 1.59 4.44
C ALA A 184 -3.41 0.62 3.26
N VAL A 185 -2.75 1.02 2.18
CA VAL A 185 -2.55 0.20 0.98
C VAL A 185 -1.10 0.32 0.52
N LEU A 186 -0.50 -0.80 0.16
CA LEU A 186 0.76 -0.85 -0.58
C LEU A 186 0.44 -1.12 -2.06
N ALA A 187 0.93 -0.28 -2.95
CA ALA A 187 0.72 -0.35 -4.40
C ALA A 187 2.01 -0.69 -5.14
N GLU A 188 1.91 -1.63 -6.08
CA GLU A 188 3.01 -2.10 -6.93
C GLU A 188 2.66 -2.10 -8.42
#